data_2fe388bc320a51d49441b1a782d592dc
#
_entry.id   2fe388bc320a51d49441b1a782d592dc
#
_cell.length_a   1.000
_cell.length_b   1.000
_cell.length_c   1.000
_cell.angle_alpha   90.00
_cell.angle_beta   90.00
_cell.angle_gamma   90.00
#
_symmetry.space_group_name_H-M   'P 1'
#
loop_
_entity.id
_entity.type
_entity.pdbx_description
1 polymer ?
#
loop_
_entity_poly.entity_id
_entity_poly.type
_entity_poly.pdbx_seq_one_letter_code
_entity_poly.pdbx_strand_id
1 'polypeptide(L)'
;MSEIQESINNVVDAPSGVSRRRFIQGAAAASAGAAVIGLSSCGGSDSGASKGINGTTLRIATGKQVHPAAPWETSDGSLFILSVVGEWLCYQLADGTLEPRIAESWEPNADATSWTFKIREGVMFNDGTPLTVDDVVYTFTSIFTADPSRSKGAFEGTLAPEGVVKVDETTVRFDLLKSTGNFPYSVSSMTYGMCIIKNGADGGKAWTDTMIAAGPWKMESYVETEKTVFVKNENYWDKNFKPEFDRLELVQFVSLATALPQLNTGEIDFAAQIDAADALALDQEKFTVNTVKAGAGFAHVHMRCNFGPFMDKRVRQAAALTLDREGYVSGVMSGIGGVVGNDSVMDPYPTADTSVPQRTKDIEAAKALMAEAGVPNGFDVQLSSWARDDINKYAEFIKTSFAEIGINVELVIDGSDGGGSVYYTYDPYPSEKGKVFEYDNNSWLASNLGIVDWAGRGVPDQYLLREWRSTADWSAAQIWDDGLDAAIDEYISATTMDAQKVASKKIQEISLDLTPYILAYTSNLVTAARKGLEGVIVNAMGQIDARNAKNA
;
A
#
# COMPACT_ATOMS: atom_id res chain seq x y z
N MET A 1 -25.52 17.98 29.55
CA MET A 1 -26.54 17.34 28.70
C MET A 1 -27.66 18.27 28.25
N SER A 2 -27.42 19.57 28.13
CA SER A 2 -28.42 20.56 27.64
C SER A 2 -27.90 21.43 26.47
N GLU A 3 -26.65 21.30 26.07
CA GLU A 3 -26.07 22.08 24.94
C GLU A 3 -25.84 21.27 23.65
N ILE A 4 -26.03 19.94 23.70
CA ILE A 4 -25.90 19.07 22.53
C ILE A 4 -27.25 18.89 21.79
N GLN A 5 -28.36 19.23 22.42
CA GLN A 5 -29.72 19.06 21.86
C GLN A 5 -30.17 20.26 21.00
N GLU A 6 -29.45 21.39 21.04
CA GLU A 6 -29.79 22.60 20.25
C GLU A 6 -29.11 22.65 18.86
N SER A 7 -28.09 21.83 18.63
CA SER A 7 -27.38 21.80 17.33
C SER A 7 -28.02 20.87 16.29
N ILE A 8 -28.99 20.05 16.63
CA ILE A 8 -29.63 19.07 15.73
C ILE A 8 -30.89 19.60 15.04
N ASN A 9 -31.46 20.72 15.51
CA ASN A 9 -32.74 21.20 14.99
C ASN A 9 -32.69 22.31 13.92
N ASN A 10 -31.53 22.65 13.38
CA ASN A 10 -31.40 23.73 12.40
C ASN A 10 -31.03 23.30 10.97
N VAL A 11 -31.30 22.07 10.56
CA VAL A 11 -31.14 21.62 9.16
C VAL A 11 -32.42 20.96 8.66
N VAL A 12 -33.50 21.71 8.58
CA VAL A 12 -34.66 21.39 7.70
C VAL A 12 -35.26 22.73 7.26
N ASP A 13 -34.90 23.18 6.09
CA ASP A 13 -35.77 23.87 5.13
C ASP A 13 -34.93 24.35 3.91
N ALA A 14 -34.96 23.58 2.84
CA ALA A 14 -34.65 24.06 1.50
C ALA A 14 -35.77 23.63 0.55
N PRO A 15 -36.33 24.52 -0.27
CA PRO A 15 -37.56 24.29 -0.99
C PRO A 15 -37.37 23.36 -2.21
N SER A 16 -38.26 22.41 -2.31
CA SER A 16 -38.51 21.55 -3.47
C SER A 16 -38.92 22.36 -4.71
N GLY A 17 -38.30 22.12 -5.83
CA GLY A 17 -38.87 22.47 -7.12
C GLY A 17 -37.92 22.92 -8.22
N VAL A 18 -37.18 21.99 -8.83
CA VAL A 18 -36.75 22.18 -10.22
C VAL A 18 -36.94 20.85 -10.99
N SER A 19 -37.89 20.89 -11.89
CA SER A 19 -38.30 19.78 -12.75
C SER A 19 -37.23 19.46 -13.79
N ARG A 20 -36.96 18.15 -13.99
CA ARG A 20 -36.02 17.55 -14.96
C ARG A 20 -36.27 17.88 -16.45
N ARG A 21 -37.18 18.79 -16.75
CA ARG A 21 -37.60 19.12 -18.15
C ARG A 21 -37.01 20.40 -18.74
N ARG A 22 -36.12 21.12 -18.02
CA ARG A 22 -35.50 22.39 -18.51
C ARG A 22 -34.01 22.31 -18.82
N PHE A 23 -33.40 21.13 -18.83
CA PHE A 23 -31.97 20.99 -19.13
C PHE A 23 -31.65 20.58 -20.58
N ILE A 24 -32.64 20.46 -21.46
CA ILE A 24 -32.46 19.99 -22.86
C ILE A 24 -32.70 21.12 -23.90
N GLN A 25 -32.88 22.38 -23.49
CA GLN A 25 -33.11 23.49 -24.43
C GLN A 25 -32.11 24.65 -24.33
N GLY A 26 -30.83 24.37 -24.01
CA GLY A 26 -29.79 25.41 -23.91
C GLY A 26 -28.53 25.19 -24.76
N ALA A 27 -28.52 24.21 -25.66
CA ALA A 27 -27.33 23.90 -26.48
C ALA A 27 -27.59 24.00 -27.98
N ALA A 28 -28.01 25.18 -28.45
CA ALA A 28 -28.04 25.47 -29.87
C ALA A 28 -28.07 27.00 -30.07
N ALA A 29 -26.90 27.66 -30.00
CA ALA A 29 -26.62 28.95 -30.67
C ALA A 29 -25.25 29.49 -30.22
N ALA A 30 -24.17 29.07 -30.86
CA ALA A 30 -22.94 29.88 -31.02
C ALA A 30 -21.96 29.14 -31.95
N SER A 31 -22.30 29.12 -33.22
CA SER A 31 -21.36 28.81 -34.30
C SER A 31 -21.43 29.93 -35.31
N ALA A 32 -20.46 30.85 -35.29
CA ALA A 32 -20.01 31.59 -36.45
C ALA A 32 -18.91 32.58 -36.03
N GLY A 33 -17.69 32.30 -36.47
CA GLY A 33 -16.53 33.18 -36.29
C GLY A 33 -15.29 32.57 -36.95
N ALA A 34 -15.37 32.35 -38.26
CA ALA A 34 -14.23 31.91 -39.04
C ALA A 34 -13.21 33.04 -39.19
N ALA A 35 -11.95 32.78 -38.89
CA ALA A 35 -10.83 33.54 -39.43
C ALA A 35 -9.84 32.57 -40.06
N VAL A 36 -9.81 32.57 -41.38
CA VAL A 36 -8.88 31.86 -42.26
C VAL A 36 -7.56 32.61 -42.26
N ILE A 37 -6.44 31.96 -41.93
CA ILE A 37 -5.11 32.37 -42.42
C ILE A 37 -4.28 31.14 -42.73
N GLY A 38 -3.95 30.96 -44.00
CA GLY A 38 -2.66 30.54 -44.54
C GLY A 38 -2.30 29.06 -44.55
N LEU A 39 -2.78 28.35 -45.56
CA LEU A 39 -2.13 27.18 -46.08
C LEU A 39 -0.80 27.53 -46.74
N SER A 40 0.30 26.98 -46.27
CA SER A 40 1.51 26.78 -47.08
C SER A 40 1.84 25.28 -47.07
N SER A 41 1.56 24.68 -48.17
CA SER A 41 1.94 23.35 -48.58
C SER A 41 3.46 23.22 -48.69
N CYS A 42 4.03 22.19 -48.07
CA CYS A 42 5.13 21.46 -48.66
C CYS A 42 5.04 19.99 -48.22
N GLY A 43 4.89 19.09 -49.19
CA GLY A 43 4.80 17.68 -49.01
C GLY A 43 6.15 17.07 -48.58
N GLY A 44 6.06 16.07 -47.78
CA GLY A 44 7.13 15.13 -47.43
C GLY A 44 6.48 13.93 -46.79
N SER A 45 6.38 12.87 -47.57
CA SER A 45 6.04 11.54 -47.07
C SER A 45 7.16 11.09 -46.16
N ASP A 46 6.88 11.05 -44.85
CA ASP A 46 7.74 10.36 -43.90
C ASP A 46 6.92 9.30 -43.17
N SER A 47 7.38 8.09 -43.40
CA SER A 47 7.00 6.85 -42.74
C SER A 47 7.04 7.01 -41.22
N GLY A 48 5.99 6.54 -40.54
CA GLY A 48 5.78 6.62 -39.10
C GLY A 48 6.95 6.13 -38.23
N ALA A 49 7.92 7.01 -38.03
CA ALA A 49 8.83 6.94 -36.92
C ALA A 49 8.08 7.47 -35.71
N SER A 50 7.99 6.66 -34.68
CA SER A 50 7.56 7.08 -33.35
C SER A 50 8.31 8.40 -33.05
N LYS A 51 7.57 9.49 -32.78
CA LYS A 51 8.20 10.70 -32.27
C LYS A 51 8.94 10.30 -31.02
N GLY A 52 10.27 10.29 -31.08
CA GLY A 52 11.12 10.02 -29.93
C GLY A 52 10.69 10.93 -28.77
N ILE A 53 10.92 10.48 -27.57
CA ILE A 53 10.66 11.22 -26.33
C ILE A 53 11.17 12.63 -26.53
N ASN A 54 10.23 13.58 -26.74
CA ASN A 54 10.58 14.94 -27.10
C ASN A 54 10.98 15.70 -25.85
N GLY A 55 12.26 15.98 -25.71
CA GLY A 55 12.78 16.97 -24.78
C GLY A 55 13.04 16.43 -23.38
N THR A 56 13.30 17.35 -22.51
CA THR A 56 13.80 17.24 -21.16
C THR A 56 12.74 16.86 -20.11
N THR A 57 11.53 16.45 -20.49
CA THR A 57 10.42 16.17 -19.56
C THR A 57 10.02 14.70 -19.59
N LEU A 58 10.07 14.05 -18.44
CA LEU A 58 9.50 12.72 -18.17
C LEU A 58 8.08 12.87 -17.62
N ARG A 59 7.09 12.23 -18.24
CA ARG A 59 5.68 12.27 -17.84
C ARG A 59 5.22 10.93 -17.33
N ILE A 60 4.82 10.89 -16.06
CA ILE A 60 4.38 9.68 -15.37
C ILE A 60 2.90 9.80 -15.02
N ALA A 61 2.09 8.89 -15.52
CA ALA A 61 0.68 8.78 -15.10
C ALA A 61 0.59 8.15 -13.72
N THR A 62 -0.17 8.78 -12.84
CA THR A 62 -0.45 8.33 -11.48
C THR A 62 -1.95 8.38 -11.20
N GLY A 63 -2.40 7.69 -10.13
CA GLY A 63 -3.70 7.92 -9.55
C GLY A 63 -3.83 9.31 -8.92
N LYS A 64 -4.87 9.47 -8.10
CA LYS A 64 -5.14 10.71 -7.38
C LYS A 64 -3.90 11.14 -6.57
N GLN A 65 -3.49 12.38 -6.78
CA GLN A 65 -2.43 13.02 -6.00
C GLN A 65 -3.07 13.92 -4.94
N VAL A 66 -2.48 13.93 -3.76
CA VAL A 66 -2.87 14.83 -2.67
C VAL A 66 -1.63 15.56 -2.21
N HIS A 67 -1.68 16.89 -2.21
CA HIS A 67 -0.58 17.69 -1.66
C HIS A 67 -0.47 17.39 -0.15
N PRO A 68 0.64 16.84 0.33
CA PRO A 68 0.78 16.52 1.74
C PRO A 68 0.89 17.80 2.57
N ALA A 69 0.01 17.97 3.54
CA ALA A 69 0.07 19.09 4.47
C ALA A 69 1.34 19.02 5.32
N ALA A 70 1.71 17.82 5.74
CA ALA A 70 2.96 17.49 6.39
C ALA A 70 3.34 16.04 6.06
N PRO A 71 4.63 15.64 6.12
CA PRO A 71 5.03 14.26 5.84
C PRO A 71 4.29 13.23 6.70
N TRP A 72 4.12 13.49 7.99
CA TRP A 72 3.42 12.57 8.92
C TRP A 72 1.90 12.49 8.71
N GLU A 73 1.29 13.38 7.93
CA GLU A 73 -0.12 13.31 7.53
C GLU A 73 -0.33 12.59 6.19
N THR A 74 0.75 12.05 5.62
CA THR A 74 0.75 11.44 4.29
C THR A 74 -0.29 10.35 4.15
N SER A 75 -1.11 10.47 3.11
CA SER A 75 -2.03 9.44 2.61
C SER A 75 -1.47 8.81 1.32
N ASP A 76 -2.13 7.77 0.83
CA ASP A 76 -1.71 7.08 -0.40
C ASP A 76 -1.52 8.04 -1.59
N GLY A 77 -2.41 9.03 -1.74
CA GLY A 77 -2.28 10.04 -2.81
C GLY A 77 -1.09 10.98 -2.65
N SER A 78 -0.62 11.22 -1.41
CA SER A 78 0.56 12.07 -1.14
C SER A 78 1.86 11.32 -1.39
N LEU A 79 1.83 9.98 -1.37
CA LEU A 79 3.00 9.12 -1.53
C LEU A 79 3.71 9.37 -2.86
N PHE A 80 2.97 9.61 -3.94
CA PHE A 80 3.56 9.91 -5.25
C PHE A 80 4.46 11.15 -5.20
N ILE A 81 3.98 12.23 -4.59
CA ILE A 81 4.75 13.47 -4.46
C ILE A 81 5.95 13.27 -3.54
N LEU A 82 5.74 12.67 -2.36
CA LEU A 82 6.81 12.42 -1.39
C LEU A 82 7.91 11.52 -1.96
N SER A 83 7.58 10.50 -2.74
CA SER A 83 8.56 9.59 -3.33
C SER A 83 9.55 10.31 -4.27
N VAL A 84 9.15 11.45 -4.83
CA VAL A 84 9.97 12.26 -5.76
C VAL A 84 10.81 13.30 -5.03
N VAL A 85 10.23 13.99 -4.02
CA VAL A 85 10.92 15.08 -3.32
C VAL A 85 11.59 14.67 -2.01
N GLY A 86 11.12 13.58 -1.39
CA GLY A 86 11.59 13.12 -0.09
C GLY A 86 12.94 12.40 -0.15
N GLU A 87 13.60 12.34 0.99
CA GLU A 87 14.74 11.47 1.23
C GLU A 87 14.65 10.91 2.65
N TRP A 88 15.04 9.65 2.82
CA TRP A 88 14.91 8.87 4.04
C TRP A 88 16.27 8.46 4.59
N LEU A 89 16.30 7.92 5.79
CA LEU A 89 17.54 7.32 6.33
C LEU A 89 18.02 6.18 5.43
N CYS A 90 17.09 5.32 5.01
CA CYS A 90 17.31 4.24 4.04
C CYS A 90 16.08 4.08 3.14
N TYR A 91 16.25 3.47 2.00
CA TYR A 91 15.21 3.32 0.97
C TYR A 91 15.00 1.85 0.63
N GLN A 92 13.76 1.39 0.58
CA GLN A 92 13.48 0.02 0.17
C GLN A 92 13.49 -0.10 -1.36
N LEU A 93 14.29 -1.03 -1.85
CA LEU A 93 14.35 -1.41 -3.25
C LEU A 93 13.21 -2.36 -3.64
N ALA A 94 13.04 -2.61 -4.94
CA ALA A 94 11.98 -3.48 -5.46
C ALA A 94 12.12 -4.95 -5.02
N ASP A 95 13.32 -5.40 -4.65
CA ASP A 95 13.58 -6.75 -4.13
C ASP A 95 13.36 -6.87 -2.61
N GLY A 96 12.92 -5.79 -1.96
CA GLY A 96 12.66 -5.73 -0.53
C GLY A 96 13.86 -5.38 0.34
N THR A 97 15.06 -5.27 -0.22
CA THR A 97 16.27 -4.87 0.53
C THR A 97 16.31 -3.38 0.80
N LEU A 98 17.10 -2.96 1.82
CA LEU A 98 17.30 -1.55 2.14
C LEU A 98 18.62 -1.03 1.55
N GLU A 99 18.52 0.09 0.85
CA GLU A 99 19.66 0.87 0.34
C GLU A 99 19.97 2.04 1.29
N PRO A 100 21.24 2.27 1.66
CA PRO A 100 21.67 3.45 2.42
C PRO A 100 21.36 4.76 1.65
N ARG A 101 20.79 5.76 2.37
CA ARG A 101 20.49 7.08 1.83
C ARG A 101 21.10 8.19 2.71
N ILE A 102 20.26 8.88 3.51
CA ILE A 102 20.77 9.85 4.51
C ILE A 102 21.63 9.13 5.55
N ALA A 103 21.28 7.90 5.95
CA ALA A 103 22.19 7.05 6.72
C ALA A 103 23.17 6.32 5.77
N GLU A 104 24.45 6.35 6.09
CA GLU A 104 25.50 5.58 5.40
C GLU A 104 25.50 4.11 5.84
N SER A 105 25.16 3.87 7.10
CA SER A 105 25.10 2.55 7.72
C SER A 105 24.24 2.56 8.97
N TRP A 106 23.85 1.38 9.42
CA TRP A 106 23.13 1.17 10.69
C TRP A 106 23.49 -0.19 11.27
N GLU A 107 23.43 -0.27 12.59
CA GLU A 107 23.69 -1.52 13.32
C GLU A 107 22.86 -1.59 14.59
N PRO A 108 22.39 -2.80 14.99
CA PRO A 108 21.73 -3.03 16.26
C PRO A 108 22.75 -3.23 17.39
N ASN A 109 22.29 -3.05 18.64
CA ASN A 109 22.95 -3.69 19.76
C ASN A 109 22.65 -5.21 19.78
N ALA A 110 23.22 -5.94 20.73
CA ALA A 110 23.19 -7.41 20.75
C ALA A 110 21.77 -8.02 20.79
N ASP A 111 20.80 -7.33 21.35
CA ASP A 111 19.43 -7.80 21.55
C ASP A 111 18.40 -7.00 20.71
N ALA A 112 18.84 -6.18 19.77
CA ALA A 112 18.02 -5.33 18.91
C ALA A 112 17.04 -4.40 19.69
N THR A 113 17.39 -4.02 20.90
CA THR A 113 16.69 -3.01 21.70
C THR A 113 17.16 -1.58 21.42
N SER A 114 18.23 -1.42 20.66
CA SER A 114 18.65 -0.14 20.11
C SER A 114 19.32 -0.29 18.75
N TRP A 115 19.18 0.74 17.92
CA TRP A 115 19.80 0.84 16.60
C TRP A 115 20.54 2.14 16.45
N THR A 116 21.79 2.07 15.98
CA THR A 116 22.64 3.24 15.74
C THR A 116 22.78 3.48 14.25
N PHE A 117 22.49 4.69 13.79
CA PHE A 117 22.58 5.11 12.40
C PHE A 117 23.68 6.16 12.24
N LYS A 118 24.56 5.94 11.28
CA LYS A 118 25.58 6.91 10.88
C LYS A 118 25.01 7.81 9.79
N ILE A 119 24.92 9.10 10.04
CA ILE A 119 24.34 10.09 9.14
C ILE A 119 25.41 10.61 8.18
N ARG A 120 25.08 10.67 6.89
CA ARG A 120 25.94 11.13 5.81
C ARG A 120 26.25 12.62 5.97
N GLU A 121 27.52 12.96 5.88
CA GLU A 121 27.96 14.35 5.89
C GLU A 121 27.76 15.02 4.52
N GLY A 122 27.54 16.33 4.53
CA GLY A 122 27.44 17.15 3.30
C GLY A 122 26.13 17.01 2.54
N VAL A 123 25.11 16.35 3.12
CA VAL A 123 23.77 16.35 2.57
C VAL A 123 23.15 17.72 2.71
N MET A 124 22.47 18.19 1.65
CA MET A 124 21.82 19.50 1.61
C MET A 124 20.32 19.33 1.32
N PHE A 125 19.52 20.18 1.92
CA PHE A 125 18.15 20.39 1.46
C PHE A 125 18.12 21.14 0.12
N ASN A 126 16.98 21.09 -0.56
CA ASN A 126 16.79 21.75 -1.86
C ASN A 126 16.80 23.29 -1.81
N ASP A 127 16.78 23.89 -0.60
CA ASP A 127 16.99 25.31 -0.36
C ASP A 127 18.47 25.69 -0.15
N GLY A 128 19.39 24.70 -0.20
CA GLY A 128 20.81 24.90 -0.03
C GLY A 128 21.31 24.93 1.42
N THR A 129 20.43 24.64 2.40
CA THR A 129 20.84 24.51 3.80
C THR A 129 21.32 23.09 4.10
N PRO A 130 22.30 22.89 5.02
CA PRO A 130 22.77 21.56 5.36
C PRO A 130 21.73 20.77 6.14
N LEU A 131 21.63 19.46 5.87
CA LEU A 131 20.91 18.49 6.67
C LEU A 131 21.83 17.98 7.78
N THR A 132 21.34 17.94 9.00
CA THR A 132 22.10 17.57 10.21
C THR A 132 21.40 16.46 11.00
N VAL A 133 22.06 15.92 12.02
CA VAL A 133 21.44 14.97 12.97
C VAL A 133 20.26 15.61 13.72
N ASP A 134 20.28 16.94 13.94
CA ASP A 134 19.16 17.63 14.58
C ASP A 134 17.90 17.60 13.74
N ASP A 135 18.00 17.58 12.40
CA ASP A 135 16.86 17.42 11.49
C ASP A 135 16.29 16.00 11.57
N VAL A 136 17.17 14.99 11.71
CA VAL A 136 16.75 13.59 11.91
C VAL A 136 16.00 13.45 13.24
N VAL A 137 16.56 13.95 14.34
CA VAL A 137 15.92 13.93 15.67
C VAL A 137 14.57 14.66 15.61
N TYR A 138 14.54 15.85 15.01
CA TYR A 138 13.31 16.62 14.86
C TYR A 138 12.24 15.83 14.09
N THR A 139 12.61 15.22 12.98
CA THR A 139 11.69 14.43 12.15
C THR A 139 11.02 13.32 12.99
N PHE A 140 11.80 12.48 13.65
CA PHE A 140 11.28 11.33 14.38
C PHE A 140 10.61 11.68 15.71
N THR A 141 10.93 12.81 16.34
CA THR A 141 10.21 13.28 17.54
C THR A 141 8.91 13.99 17.21
N SER A 142 8.85 14.71 16.09
CA SER A 142 7.64 15.46 15.67
C SER A 142 6.44 14.57 15.40
N ILE A 143 6.63 13.33 14.94
CA ILE A 143 5.51 12.40 14.67
C ILE A 143 4.70 12.06 15.92
N PHE A 144 5.30 12.10 17.11
CA PHE A 144 4.61 11.79 18.37
C PHE A 144 3.81 12.97 18.92
N THR A 145 4.18 14.18 18.53
CA THR A 145 3.56 15.43 18.98
C THR A 145 2.61 16.04 17.97
N ALA A 146 2.72 15.63 16.69
CA ALA A 146 1.83 16.10 15.63
C ALA A 146 0.41 15.56 15.81
N ASP A 147 -0.58 16.41 15.47
CA ASP A 147 -2.00 16.05 15.48
C ASP A 147 -2.68 16.71 14.24
N PRO A 148 -3.16 15.91 13.28
CA PRO A 148 -3.08 14.44 13.21
C PRO A 148 -1.69 13.92 12.83
N SER A 149 -1.35 12.69 13.25
CA SER A 149 -0.15 11.96 12.80
C SER A 149 -0.51 10.53 12.40
N ARG A 150 -0.49 10.24 11.11
CA ARG A 150 -0.70 8.87 10.57
C ARG A 150 0.52 7.99 10.77
N SER A 151 1.72 8.59 10.81
CA SER A 151 2.99 7.88 10.97
C SER A 151 3.22 7.37 12.39
N LYS A 152 2.58 7.96 13.40
CA LYS A 152 2.70 7.56 14.80
C LYS A 152 2.39 6.08 15.01
N GLY A 153 1.37 5.55 14.34
CA GLY A 153 0.97 4.15 14.46
C GLY A 153 2.06 3.14 14.07
N ALA A 154 3.02 3.53 13.20
CA ALA A 154 4.13 2.66 12.81
C ALA A 154 5.14 2.43 13.95
N PHE A 155 5.14 3.28 14.97
CA PHE A 155 6.07 3.24 16.11
C PHE A 155 5.40 2.86 17.43
N GLU A 156 4.09 2.70 17.44
CA GLU A 156 3.34 2.37 18.62
C GLU A 156 3.83 1.07 19.28
N GLY A 157 4.17 1.13 20.58
CA GLY A 157 4.73 0.01 21.33
C GLY A 157 6.15 -0.42 20.90
N THR A 158 6.82 0.36 20.01
CA THR A 158 8.19 0.06 19.53
C THR A 158 9.16 1.19 19.86
N LEU A 159 8.78 2.45 19.63
CA LEU A 159 9.62 3.62 19.88
C LEU A 159 8.83 4.69 20.64
N ALA A 160 9.46 5.38 21.58
CA ALA A 160 8.95 6.58 22.22
C ALA A 160 9.82 7.80 21.82
N PRO A 161 9.29 9.03 21.90
CA PRO A 161 10.07 10.22 21.50
C PRO A 161 11.41 10.34 22.24
N GLU A 162 11.49 9.92 23.51
CA GLU A 162 12.71 9.95 24.33
C GLU A 162 13.77 8.94 23.84
N GLY A 163 13.33 7.93 23.08
CA GLY A 163 14.23 6.95 22.46
C GLY A 163 14.98 7.46 21.24
N VAL A 164 14.67 8.66 20.72
CA VAL A 164 15.39 9.26 19.60
C VAL A 164 16.54 10.11 20.14
N VAL A 165 17.77 9.60 20.08
CA VAL A 165 18.92 10.17 20.78
C VAL A 165 19.99 10.65 19.79
N LYS A 166 20.32 11.94 19.81
CA LYS A 166 21.54 12.46 19.18
C LYS A 166 22.75 11.99 19.98
N VAL A 167 23.60 11.16 19.39
CA VAL A 167 24.83 10.69 20.04
C VAL A 167 25.97 11.69 19.81
N ASP A 168 26.14 12.14 18.57
CA ASP A 168 27.10 13.16 18.15
C ASP A 168 26.60 13.86 16.86
N GLU A 169 27.42 14.68 16.21
CA GLU A 169 27.07 15.47 15.03
C GLU A 169 26.80 14.63 13.78
N THR A 170 27.13 13.33 13.80
CA THR A 170 26.97 12.41 12.66
C THR A 170 26.28 11.11 13.04
N THR A 171 25.77 10.98 14.28
CA THR A 171 25.23 9.71 14.78
C THR A 171 23.92 9.93 15.53
N VAL A 172 22.88 9.22 15.12
CA VAL A 172 21.62 9.10 15.85
C VAL A 172 21.43 7.66 16.34
N ARG A 173 20.91 7.49 17.55
CA ARG A 173 20.52 6.19 18.10
C ARG A 173 19.03 6.19 18.42
N PHE A 174 18.39 5.07 18.11
CA PHE A 174 17.00 4.80 18.48
C PHE A 174 16.98 3.74 19.56
N ASP A 175 16.56 4.11 20.78
CA ASP A 175 16.38 3.21 21.91
C ASP A 175 14.93 2.71 21.90
N LEU A 176 14.72 1.41 21.74
CA LEU A 176 13.42 0.81 21.48
C LEU A 176 12.78 0.31 22.77
N LEU A 177 11.45 0.31 22.82
CA LEU A 177 10.66 -0.23 23.93
C LEU A 177 10.70 -1.77 23.99
N LYS A 178 11.01 -2.42 22.87
CA LYS A 178 11.15 -3.87 22.73
C LYS A 178 12.16 -4.22 21.62
N SER A 179 12.69 -5.43 21.67
CA SER A 179 13.56 -5.98 20.61
C SER A 179 12.84 -5.94 19.27
N THR A 180 13.46 -5.34 18.24
CA THR A 180 12.90 -5.22 16.90
C THR A 180 14.00 -5.30 15.84
N GLY A 181 14.13 -6.47 15.20
CA GLY A 181 15.16 -6.74 14.19
C GLY A 181 14.95 -5.98 12.88
N ASN A 182 13.70 -5.71 12.52
CA ASN A 182 13.32 -4.98 11.30
C ASN A 182 13.18 -3.46 11.50
N PHE A 183 13.64 -2.90 12.61
CA PHE A 183 13.50 -1.47 12.89
C PHE A 183 14.00 -0.56 11.76
N PRO A 184 15.10 -0.85 11.02
CA PRO A 184 15.51 -0.03 9.88
C PRO A 184 14.43 0.17 8.81
N TYR A 185 13.54 -0.80 8.62
CA TYR A 185 12.39 -0.65 7.73
C TYR A 185 11.38 0.38 8.24
N SER A 186 11.18 0.47 9.55
CA SER A 186 10.26 1.45 10.15
C SER A 186 10.70 2.90 9.97
N VAL A 187 12.02 3.14 9.85
CA VAL A 187 12.62 4.47 9.64
C VAL A 187 13.02 4.72 8.18
N SER A 188 12.62 3.83 7.28
CA SER A 188 12.89 3.88 5.84
C SER A 188 11.74 4.52 5.05
N SER A 189 11.88 4.50 3.74
CA SER A 189 10.81 4.86 2.79
C SER A 189 9.52 4.04 2.97
N MET A 190 9.58 2.92 3.69
CA MET A 190 8.43 2.08 4.00
C MET A 190 7.39 2.75 4.90
N THR A 191 7.80 3.69 5.72
CA THR A 191 6.92 4.54 6.51
C THR A 191 6.89 5.91 5.83
N TYR A 192 5.87 6.18 5.06
CA TYR A 192 5.78 7.30 4.11
C TYR A 192 6.20 8.64 4.69
N GLY A 193 5.68 8.96 5.85
CA GLY A 193 5.92 10.23 6.53
C GLY A 193 7.30 10.36 7.18
N MET A 194 8.21 9.42 6.97
CA MET A 194 9.54 9.43 7.59
C MET A 194 10.62 10.00 6.68
N CYS A 195 10.27 10.73 5.62
CA CYS A 195 11.25 11.53 4.91
C CYS A 195 11.79 12.62 5.84
N ILE A 196 13.11 12.83 5.79
CA ILE A 196 13.77 13.77 6.69
C ILE A 196 13.39 15.21 6.33
N ILE A 197 12.88 15.95 7.30
CA ILE A 197 12.48 17.34 7.16
C ILE A 197 13.40 18.25 7.97
N LYS A 198 13.44 19.50 7.55
CA LYS A 198 14.26 20.53 8.20
C LYS A 198 13.73 20.86 9.60
N ASN A 199 14.63 20.90 10.57
CA ASN A 199 14.32 21.32 11.94
C ASN A 199 13.68 22.72 11.97
N GLY A 200 12.61 22.88 12.73
CA GLY A 200 11.85 24.14 12.79
C GLY A 200 10.81 24.31 11.68
N ALA A 201 10.50 23.26 10.91
CA ALA A 201 9.39 23.25 9.96
C ALA A 201 8.02 23.14 10.67
N ASP A 202 7.80 23.91 11.68
CA ASP A 202 6.60 24.18 12.51
C ASP A 202 5.37 23.29 12.24
N GLY A 203 5.40 22.03 12.69
CA GLY A 203 4.28 21.11 12.53
C GLY A 203 3.85 20.89 11.07
N GLY A 204 4.74 21.13 10.11
CA GLY A 204 4.50 20.91 8.69
C GLY A 204 4.00 22.12 7.90
N LYS A 205 3.55 23.20 8.54
CA LYS A 205 3.04 24.37 7.80
C LYS A 205 4.07 25.01 6.89
N ALA A 206 5.29 25.25 7.38
CA ALA A 206 6.38 25.77 6.56
C ALA A 206 6.79 24.76 5.48
N TRP A 207 6.65 23.46 5.75
CA TRP A 207 6.93 22.42 4.78
C TRP A 207 5.92 22.40 3.64
N THR A 208 4.61 22.54 3.94
CA THR A 208 3.54 22.63 2.92
C THR A 208 3.79 23.72 1.90
N ASP A 209 4.21 24.89 2.37
CA ASP A 209 4.40 26.06 1.50
C ASP A 209 5.69 26.00 0.66
N THR A 210 6.72 25.32 1.16
CA THR A 210 8.07 25.37 0.59
C THR A 210 8.55 24.02 0.06
N MET A 211 8.01 22.90 0.56
CA MET A 211 8.49 21.54 0.33
C MET A 211 10.03 21.43 0.39
N ILE A 212 10.62 22.05 1.45
CA ILE A 212 12.06 21.93 1.70
C ILE A 212 12.36 20.49 2.09
N ALA A 213 12.98 19.76 1.17
CA ALA A 213 13.27 18.34 1.27
C ALA A 213 14.66 18.05 0.68
N ALA A 214 15.22 16.88 0.97
CA ALA A 214 16.57 16.51 0.57
C ALA A 214 16.62 15.52 -0.60
N GLY A 215 15.48 15.23 -1.26
CA GLY A 215 15.41 14.27 -2.34
C GLY A 215 15.93 14.77 -3.68
N PRO A 216 15.95 13.90 -4.70
CA PRO A 216 16.59 14.17 -6.00
C PRO A 216 15.86 15.23 -6.83
N TRP A 217 14.58 15.44 -6.60
CA TRP A 217 13.79 16.40 -7.34
C TRP A 217 13.20 17.45 -6.39
N LYS A 218 12.98 18.66 -6.91
CA LYS A 218 12.34 19.77 -6.22
C LYS A 218 11.02 20.08 -6.88
N MET A 219 9.95 20.22 -6.12
CA MET A 219 8.65 20.63 -6.66
C MET A 219 8.73 22.05 -7.20
N GLU A 220 8.27 22.23 -8.44
CA GLU A 220 8.14 23.54 -9.09
C GLU A 220 6.71 24.06 -9.00
N SER A 221 5.72 23.17 -9.22
CA SER A 221 4.31 23.52 -9.12
C SER A 221 3.44 22.32 -8.83
N TYR A 222 2.30 22.55 -8.19
CA TYR A 222 1.23 21.61 -7.98
C TYR A 222 -0.10 22.20 -8.44
N VAL A 223 -0.82 21.48 -9.28
CA VAL A 223 -2.19 21.83 -9.69
C VAL A 223 -3.08 20.65 -9.33
N GLU A 224 -3.95 20.88 -8.35
CA GLU A 224 -4.87 19.85 -7.86
C GLU A 224 -5.70 19.25 -9.01
N THR A 225 -5.87 17.95 -9.00
CA THR A 225 -6.57 17.15 -10.01
C THR A 225 -5.96 17.13 -11.42
N GLU A 226 -4.82 17.80 -11.63
CA GLU A 226 -4.14 17.83 -12.92
C GLU A 226 -2.76 17.18 -12.86
N LYS A 227 -1.78 17.90 -12.31
CA LYS A 227 -0.40 17.43 -12.25
C LYS A 227 0.47 18.15 -11.23
N THR A 228 1.55 17.45 -10.86
CA THR A 228 2.68 18.02 -10.11
C THR A 228 3.91 18.06 -11.01
N VAL A 229 4.61 19.19 -11.04
CA VAL A 229 5.82 19.40 -11.84
C VAL A 229 7.02 19.53 -10.92
N PHE A 230 8.10 18.83 -11.28
CA PHE A 230 9.37 18.83 -10.55
C PHE A 230 10.52 19.19 -11.48
N VAL A 231 11.54 19.82 -10.90
CA VAL A 231 12.85 20.09 -11.51
C VAL A 231 13.95 19.39 -10.72
N LYS A 232 15.12 19.21 -11.32
CA LYS A 232 16.28 18.63 -10.60
C LYS A 232 16.60 19.42 -9.36
N ASN A 233 16.95 18.74 -8.29
CA ASN A 233 17.53 19.34 -7.10
C ASN A 233 19.05 19.46 -7.31
N GLU A 234 19.54 20.65 -7.60
CA GLU A 234 20.97 20.92 -7.83
C GLU A 234 21.84 20.67 -6.57
N ASN A 235 21.20 20.61 -5.40
CA ASN A 235 21.88 20.35 -4.12
C ASN A 235 21.82 18.87 -3.71
N TYR A 236 21.32 17.97 -4.58
CA TYR A 236 21.19 16.57 -4.23
C TYR A 236 22.56 15.93 -3.95
N TRP A 237 22.63 15.19 -2.86
CA TRP A 237 23.88 14.65 -2.33
C TRP A 237 24.55 13.57 -3.20
N ASP A 238 23.75 12.76 -3.90
CA ASP A 238 24.28 11.67 -4.75
C ASP A 238 24.81 12.22 -6.07
N LYS A 239 26.11 12.22 -6.22
CA LYS A 239 26.81 12.68 -7.42
C LYS A 239 26.56 11.79 -8.65
N ASN A 240 26.02 10.57 -8.43
CA ASN A 240 25.61 9.67 -9.49
C ASN A 240 24.19 9.97 -10.00
N PHE A 241 23.45 10.86 -9.35
CA PHE A 241 22.19 11.38 -9.83
C PHE A 241 22.40 12.18 -11.11
N LYS A 242 22.09 11.56 -12.23
CA LYS A 242 22.25 12.16 -13.58
C LYS A 242 21.09 11.76 -14.47
N PRO A 243 19.85 12.12 -14.12
CA PRO A 243 18.72 11.86 -15.00
C PRO A 243 18.89 12.63 -16.31
N GLU A 244 18.52 12.05 -17.42
CA GLU A 244 18.54 12.73 -18.72
C GLU A 244 17.45 13.80 -18.83
N PHE A 245 16.41 13.68 -18.00
CA PHE A 245 15.28 14.60 -18.01
C PHE A 245 15.52 15.77 -17.07
N ASP A 246 15.21 17.00 -17.52
CA ASP A 246 15.33 18.21 -16.70
C ASP A 246 14.08 18.45 -15.85
N ARG A 247 12.96 17.88 -16.28
CA ARG A 247 11.66 17.97 -15.61
C ARG A 247 11.04 16.60 -15.46
N LEU A 248 10.28 16.44 -14.40
CA LEU A 248 9.39 15.30 -14.16
C LEU A 248 7.98 15.83 -13.93
N GLU A 249 7.00 15.28 -14.61
CA GLU A 249 5.59 15.57 -14.39
C GLU A 249 4.88 14.30 -13.91
N LEU A 250 4.26 14.37 -12.74
CA LEU A 250 3.27 13.38 -12.32
C LEU A 250 1.91 13.86 -12.80
N VAL A 251 1.33 13.17 -13.77
CA VAL A 251 0.03 13.54 -14.37
C VAL A 251 -1.05 12.69 -13.71
N GLN A 252 -2.06 13.34 -13.13
CA GLN A 252 -3.12 12.67 -12.40
C GLN A 252 -4.21 12.15 -13.32
N PHE A 253 -4.65 10.92 -13.07
CA PHE A 253 -5.81 10.31 -13.73
C PHE A 253 -6.81 9.80 -12.68
N VAL A 254 -8.10 9.98 -12.93
CA VAL A 254 -9.15 9.41 -12.07
C VAL A 254 -9.16 7.88 -12.16
N SER A 255 -8.90 7.36 -13.36
CA SER A 255 -8.66 5.94 -13.63
C SER A 255 -7.47 5.81 -14.57
N LEU A 256 -6.50 4.98 -14.22
CA LEU A 256 -5.30 4.80 -15.04
C LEU A 256 -5.56 4.11 -16.38
N ALA A 257 -6.69 3.43 -16.54
CA ALA A 257 -7.16 3.00 -17.86
C ALA A 257 -7.32 4.17 -18.84
N THR A 258 -7.67 5.36 -18.34
CA THR A 258 -7.80 6.59 -19.16
C THR A 258 -6.44 7.20 -19.56
N ALA A 259 -5.34 6.77 -18.95
CA ALA A 259 -3.99 7.16 -19.35
C ALA A 259 -3.45 6.36 -20.56
N LEU A 260 -4.01 5.17 -20.84
CA LEU A 260 -3.51 4.28 -21.90
C LEU A 260 -3.55 4.92 -23.30
N PRO A 261 -4.59 5.65 -23.74
CA PRO A 261 -4.54 6.38 -25.01
C PRO A 261 -3.39 7.39 -25.07
N GLN A 262 -3.10 8.10 -23.98
CA GLN A 262 -2.03 9.09 -23.90
C GLN A 262 -0.64 8.44 -23.85
N LEU A 263 -0.53 7.25 -23.25
CA LEU A 263 0.68 6.42 -23.33
C LEU A 263 0.92 6.00 -24.80
N ASN A 264 -0.13 5.59 -25.53
CA ASN A 264 -0.04 5.22 -26.93
C ASN A 264 0.36 6.38 -27.87
N THR A 265 -0.09 7.61 -27.58
CA THR A 265 0.26 8.81 -28.39
C THR A 265 1.60 9.42 -27.98
N GLY A 266 2.16 9.02 -26.84
CA GLY A 266 3.41 9.56 -26.28
C GLY A 266 3.23 10.88 -25.54
N GLU A 267 2.02 11.18 -25.10
CA GLU A 267 1.74 12.27 -24.16
C GLU A 267 2.14 11.88 -22.73
N ILE A 268 2.11 10.58 -22.43
CA ILE A 268 2.64 9.95 -21.21
C ILE A 268 3.76 9.00 -21.59
N ASP A 269 4.82 8.92 -20.79
CA ASP A 269 5.99 8.08 -21.00
C ASP A 269 5.97 6.81 -20.14
N PHE A 270 5.31 6.88 -18.96
CA PHE A 270 5.26 5.81 -17.97
C PHE A 270 3.91 5.84 -17.21
N ALA A 271 3.33 4.67 -17.00
CA ALA A 271 2.17 4.49 -16.12
C ALA A 271 2.60 3.73 -14.86
N ALA A 272 2.48 4.38 -13.70
CA ALA A 272 2.99 3.87 -12.43
C ALA A 272 2.17 2.69 -11.88
N GLN A 273 0.92 2.55 -12.31
CA GLN A 273 0.06 1.42 -11.97
C GLN A 273 -1.02 1.29 -13.06
N ILE A 274 -1.23 0.09 -13.58
CA ILE A 274 -2.32 -0.23 -14.50
C ILE A 274 -2.88 -1.61 -14.19
N ASP A 275 -4.10 -1.88 -14.63
CA ASP A 275 -4.68 -3.21 -14.51
C ASP A 275 -3.92 -4.23 -15.35
N ALA A 276 -3.82 -5.46 -14.84
CA ALA A 276 -3.08 -6.54 -15.51
C ALA A 276 -3.65 -6.86 -16.91
N ALA A 277 -4.98 -6.84 -17.07
CA ALA A 277 -5.63 -7.07 -18.36
C ALA A 277 -5.29 -5.95 -19.37
N ASP A 278 -5.30 -4.70 -18.93
CA ASP A 278 -4.92 -3.55 -19.74
C ASP A 278 -3.45 -3.61 -20.15
N ALA A 279 -2.57 -4.01 -19.22
CA ALA A 279 -1.15 -4.19 -19.49
C ALA A 279 -0.89 -5.24 -20.57
N LEU A 280 -1.61 -6.37 -20.53
CA LEU A 280 -1.49 -7.44 -21.53
C LEU A 280 -2.05 -7.05 -22.91
N ALA A 281 -2.97 -6.07 -22.95
CA ALA A 281 -3.51 -5.55 -24.20
C ALA A 281 -2.58 -4.54 -24.90
N LEU A 282 -1.54 -4.04 -24.22
CA LEU A 282 -0.56 -3.13 -24.80
C LEU A 282 0.29 -3.83 -25.88
N ASP A 283 0.66 -3.07 -26.92
CA ASP A 283 1.58 -3.50 -27.97
C ASP A 283 3.01 -3.66 -27.40
N GLN A 284 3.42 -4.90 -27.19
CA GLN A 284 4.72 -5.26 -26.60
C GLN A 284 5.93 -4.84 -27.47
N GLU A 285 5.72 -4.44 -28.73
CA GLU A 285 6.78 -3.84 -29.54
C GLU A 285 7.02 -2.37 -29.17
N LYS A 286 6.00 -1.69 -28.62
CA LYS A 286 6.05 -0.27 -28.25
C LYS A 286 6.20 -0.05 -26.74
N PHE A 287 5.82 -1.01 -25.93
CA PHE A 287 5.78 -0.87 -24.48
C PHE A 287 6.51 -2.00 -23.77
N THR A 288 7.03 -1.70 -22.60
CA THR A 288 7.54 -2.65 -21.63
C THR A 288 6.60 -2.69 -20.45
N VAL A 289 6.09 -3.89 -20.11
CA VAL A 289 5.28 -4.14 -18.93
C VAL A 289 6.16 -4.75 -17.86
N ASN A 290 6.14 -4.20 -16.65
CA ASN A 290 6.84 -4.74 -15.50
C ASN A 290 5.87 -5.02 -14.37
N THR A 291 6.20 -6.00 -13.53
CA THR A 291 5.45 -6.35 -12.33
C THR A 291 6.35 -6.27 -11.11
N VAL A 292 5.86 -5.62 -10.05
CA VAL A 292 6.45 -5.68 -8.71
C VAL A 292 5.64 -6.68 -7.91
N LYS A 293 6.25 -7.79 -7.56
CA LYS A 293 5.58 -8.90 -6.86
C LYS A 293 5.12 -8.44 -5.48
N ALA A 294 3.88 -8.81 -5.14
CA ALA A 294 3.23 -8.47 -3.87
C ALA A 294 3.25 -6.98 -3.51
N GLY A 295 3.45 -6.10 -4.51
CA GLY A 295 3.59 -4.65 -4.30
C GLY A 295 2.30 -3.98 -3.86
N ALA A 296 1.14 -4.45 -4.34
CA ALA A 296 -0.14 -3.80 -4.08
C ALA A 296 -0.89 -4.32 -2.83
N GLY A 297 -0.28 -5.25 -2.07
CA GLY A 297 -0.91 -5.84 -0.89
C GLY A 297 -1.70 -7.11 -1.21
N PHE A 298 -2.74 -7.39 -0.42
CA PHE A 298 -3.59 -8.58 -0.58
C PHE A 298 -4.98 -8.34 0.01
N ALA A 299 -5.93 -9.17 -0.38
CA ALA A 299 -7.15 -9.38 0.38
C ALA A 299 -7.18 -10.83 0.90
N HIS A 300 -7.60 -10.99 2.13
CA HIS A 300 -7.79 -12.31 2.71
C HIS A 300 -9.19 -12.46 3.31
N VAL A 301 -9.61 -13.71 3.48
CA VAL A 301 -10.84 -14.05 4.18
C VAL A 301 -10.50 -14.41 5.63
N HIS A 302 -11.06 -13.72 6.60
CA HIS A 302 -10.99 -14.15 8.00
C HIS A 302 -12.13 -15.11 8.32
N MET A 303 -11.84 -16.08 9.15
CA MET A 303 -12.80 -17.03 9.73
C MET A 303 -12.71 -16.95 11.24
N ARG A 304 -13.81 -16.57 11.88
CA ARG A 304 -13.81 -16.32 13.33
C ARG A 304 -13.54 -17.58 14.13
N CYS A 305 -12.46 -17.61 14.91
CA CYS A 305 -11.95 -18.79 15.57
C CYS A 305 -12.57 -19.04 16.95
N ASN A 306 -13.20 -18.03 17.56
CA ASN A 306 -13.75 -18.13 18.93
C ASN A 306 -15.27 -18.12 18.99
N PHE A 307 -15.94 -18.04 17.84
CA PHE A 307 -17.40 -18.04 17.77
C PHE A 307 -17.90 -18.62 16.43
N GLY A 308 -19.11 -19.21 16.45
CA GLY A 308 -19.79 -19.70 15.25
C GLY A 308 -19.21 -20.97 14.64
N PRO A 309 -19.53 -21.27 13.38
CA PRO A 309 -19.19 -22.56 12.75
C PRO A 309 -17.69 -22.76 12.50
N PHE A 310 -16.92 -21.68 12.45
CA PHE A 310 -15.49 -21.72 12.20
C PHE A 310 -14.62 -21.89 13.47
N MET A 311 -15.22 -22.15 14.65
CA MET A 311 -14.44 -22.46 15.85
C MET A 311 -13.58 -23.72 15.67
N ASP A 312 -14.10 -24.73 14.98
CA ASP A 312 -13.34 -25.94 14.66
C ASP A 312 -12.36 -25.68 13.51
N LYS A 313 -11.06 -25.86 13.77
CA LYS A 313 -10.04 -25.66 12.74
C LYS A 313 -10.22 -26.56 11.52
N ARG A 314 -10.82 -27.76 11.67
CA ARG A 314 -11.09 -28.66 10.55
C ARG A 314 -12.06 -28.06 9.55
N VAL A 315 -13.06 -27.29 10.02
CA VAL A 315 -13.96 -26.53 9.15
C VAL A 315 -13.22 -25.45 8.39
N ARG A 316 -12.31 -24.72 9.04
CA ARG A 316 -11.49 -23.68 8.39
C ARG A 316 -10.53 -24.29 7.36
N GLN A 317 -9.88 -25.40 7.70
CA GLN A 317 -9.02 -26.14 6.78
C GLN A 317 -9.81 -26.68 5.59
N ALA A 318 -11.01 -27.23 5.82
CA ALA A 318 -11.90 -27.68 4.75
C ALA A 318 -12.26 -26.53 3.80
N ALA A 319 -12.64 -25.39 4.34
CA ALA A 319 -12.94 -24.19 3.55
C ALA A 319 -11.73 -23.77 2.69
N ALA A 320 -10.53 -23.73 3.26
CA ALA A 320 -9.30 -23.35 2.55
C ALA A 320 -8.91 -24.34 1.44
N LEU A 321 -9.26 -25.64 1.57
CA LEU A 321 -9.01 -26.67 0.56
C LEU A 321 -9.98 -26.61 -0.63
N THR A 322 -11.04 -25.80 -0.57
CA THR A 322 -11.94 -25.66 -1.73
C THR A 322 -11.40 -24.74 -2.82
N LEU A 323 -10.39 -23.94 -2.54
CA LEU A 323 -9.97 -22.85 -3.41
C LEU A 323 -9.01 -23.30 -4.53
N ASP A 324 -9.39 -23.03 -5.76
CA ASP A 324 -8.50 -23.07 -6.93
C ASP A 324 -7.74 -21.75 -7.04
N ARG A 325 -6.66 -21.62 -6.26
CA ARG A 325 -5.86 -20.40 -6.18
C ARG A 325 -5.16 -20.08 -7.51
N GLU A 326 -4.63 -21.11 -8.18
CA GLU A 326 -3.96 -20.96 -9.48
C GLU A 326 -4.96 -20.52 -10.56
N GLY A 327 -6.16 -21.12 -10.57
CA GLY A 327 -7.25 -20.72 -11.46
C GLY A 327 -7.72 -19.29 -11.23
N TYR A 328 -7.76 -18.84 -9.96
CA TYR A 328 -8.10 -17.46 -9.63
C TYR A 328 -7.04 -16.46 -10.15
N VAL A 329 -5.77 -16.70 -9.86
CA VAL A 329 -4.67 -15.82 -10.30
C VAL A 329 -4.57 -15.80 -11.83
N SER A 330 -4.65 -16.95 -12.49
CA SER A 330 -4.55 -17.03 -13.96
C SER A 330 -5.77 -16.43 -14.67
N GLY A 331 -6.98 -16.67 -14.17
CA GLY A 331 -8.22 -16.25 -14.80
C GLY A 331 -8.64 -14.83 -14.40
N VAL A 332 -8.82 -14.58 -13.10
CA VAL A 332 -9.35 -13.31 -12.61
C VAL A 332 -8.29 -12.20 -12.58
N MET A 333 -7.03 -12.56 -12.23
CA MET A 333 -5.93 -11.61 -12.15
C MET A 333 -5.03 -11.61 -13.40
N SER A 334 -5.50 -12.24 -14.49
CA SER A 334 -4.78 -12.28 -15.78
C SER A 334 -3.34 -12.81 -15.70
N GLY A 335 -3.02 -13.63 -14.71
CA GLY A 335 -1.71 -14.25 -14.49
C GLY A 335 -0.60 -13.33 -13.99
N ILE A 336 -0.61 -12.07 -14.38
CA ILE A 336 0.43 -11.09 -13.96
C ILE A 336 -0.03 -10.14 -12.84
N GLY A 337 -1.33 -10.08 -12.55
CA GLY A 337 -1.90 -9.21 -11.52
C GLY A 337 -1.71 -9.70 -10.09
N GLY A 338 -1.25 -10.94 -9.90
CA GLY A 338 -1.04 -11.51 -8.57
C GLY A 338 -0.10 -12.70 -8.54
N VAL A 339 0.20 -13.14 -7.33
CA VAL A 339 0.93 -14.37 -7.02
C VAL A 339 0.04 -15.23 -6.14
N VAL A 340 0.10 -16.54 -6.33
CA VAL A 340 -0.64 -17.52 -5.52
C VAL A 340 -0.18 -17.41 -4.06
N GLY A 341 -1.12 -17.23 -3.14
CA GLY A 341 -0.88 -17.21 -1.70
C GLY A 341 -1.00 -18.60 -1.09
N ASN A 342 -0.46 -18.77 0.12
CA ASN A 342 -0.47 -20.02 0.89
C ASN A 342 -1.01 -19.83 2.31
N ASP A 343 -2.02 -18.97 2.47
CA ASP A 343 -2.71 -18.68 3.73
C ASP A 343 -1.76 -18.14 4.83
N SER A 344 -0.67 -17.49 4.42
CA SER A 344 0.28 -16.85 5.33
C SER A 344 0.71 -15.48 4.80
N VAL A 345 0.80 -14.49 5.69
CA VAL A 345 1.33 -13.16 5.35
C VAL A 345 2.84 -13.17 5.07
N MET A 346 3.51 -14.26 5.36
CA MET A 346 4.94 -14.42 5.11
C MET A 346 5.26 -14.67 3.63
N ASP A 347 4.32 -15.26 2.87
CA ASP A 347 4.54 -15.79 1.52
C ASP A 347 5.18 -14.81 0.52
N PRO A 348 4.82 -13.52 0.49
CA PRO A 348 5.40 -12.59 -0.48
C PRO A 348 6.82 -12.11 -0.13
N TYR A 349 7.31 -12.37 1.07
CA TYR A 349 8.56 -11.81 1.56
C TYR A 349 9.79 -12.70 1.31
N PRO A 350 10.99 -12.13 1.15
CA PRO A 350 12.24 -12.89 1.01
C PRO A 350 12.55 -13.79 2.22
N THR A 351 11.92 -13.49 3.36
CA THR A 351 12.02 -14.26 4.60
C THR A 351 11.13 -15.51 4.64
N ALA A 352 10.21 -15.68 3.67
CA ALA A 352 9.38 -16.88 3.58
C ALA A 352 10.25 -18.14 3.37
N ASP A 353 9.87 -19.23 4.04
CA ASP A 353 10.48 -20.53 3.80
C ASP A 353 9.75 -21.26 2.68
N THR A 354 10.42 -21.46 1.56
CA THR A 354 9.85 -22.09 0.36
C THR A 354 9.70 -23.61 0.49
N SER A 355 10.18 -24.21 1.58
CA SER A 355 9.99 -25.65 1.84
C SER A 355 8.60 -25.98 2.44
N VAL A 356 7.86 -24.96 2.87
CA VAL A 356 6.47 -25.12 3.34
C VAL A 356 5.58 -25.48 2.15
N PRO A 357 4.86 -26.62 2.20
CA PRO A 357 4.07 -27.07 1.04
C PRO A 357 2.95 -26.08 0.68
N GLN A 358 2.78 -25.82 -0.62
CA GLN A 358 1.65 -25.05 -1.13
C GLN A 358 0.34 -25.80 -0.89
N ARG A 359 -0.64 -25.14 -0.26
CA ARG A 359 -2.00 -25.69 -0.15
C ARG A 359 -2.68 -25.64 -1.52
N THR A 360 -3.13 -26.79 -1.98
CA THR A 360 -3.85 -26.96 -3.24
C THR A 360 -5.30 -27.34 -3.00
N LYS A 361 -6.15 -27.16 -4.01
CA LYS A 361 -7.55 -27.58 -3.97
C LYS A 361 -7.65 -29.10 -3.80
N ASP A 362 -8.42 -29.54 -2.79
CA ASP A 362 -8.74 -30.94 -2.53
C ASP A 362 -10.14 -31.05 -1.90
N ILE A 363 -11.16 -31.26 -2.73
CA ILE A 363 -12.57 -31.33 -2.30
C ILE A 363 -12.86 -32.58 -1.50
N GLU A 364 -12.20 -33.71 -1.79
CA GLU A 364 -12.44 -34.94 -1.05
C GLU A 364 -11.87 -34.86 0.37
N ALA A 365 -10.68 -34.33 0.53
CA ALA A 365 -10.11 -34.03 1.85
C ALA A 365 -10.95 -33.00 2.62
N ALA A 366 -11.45 -31.96 1.93
CA ALA A 366 -12.33 -30.96 2.53
C ALA A 366 -13.64 -31.58 3.07
N LYS A 367 -14.30 -32.42 2.28
CA LYS A 367 -15.51 -33.13 2.73
C LYS A 367 -15.24 -34.08 3.89
N ALA A 368 -14.11 -34.76 3.90
CA ALA A 368 -13.69 -35.62 5.03
C ALA A 368 -13.56 -34.80 6.32
N LEU A 369 -12.88 -33.66 6.27
CA LEU A 369 -12.74 -32.73 7.42
C LEU A 369 -14.09 -32.19 7.90
N MET A 370 -15.02 -31.86 6.99
CA MET A 370 -16.38 -31.44 7.35
C MET A 370 -17.14 -32.56 8.08
N ALA A 371 -17.01 -33.80 7.61
CA ALA A 371 -17.63 -34.94 8.26
C ALA A 371 -17.03 -35.22 9.66
N GLU A 372 -15.71 -35.15 9.80
CA GLU A 372 -15.01 -35.28 11.09
C GLU A 372 -15.37 -34.14 12.07
N ALA A 373 -15.65 -32.94 11.56
CA ALA A 373 -16.11 -31.81 12.35
C ALA A 373 -17.61 -31.92 12.73
N GLY A 374 -18.34 -32.93 12.24
CA GLY A 374 -19.76 -33.16 12.53
C GLY A 374 -20.73 -32.31 11.69
N VAL A 375 -20.26 -31.69 10.62
CA VAL A 375 -21.06 -30.84 9.72
C VAL A 375 -20.96 -31.28 8.24
N PRO A 376 -21.21 -32.59 7.93
CA PRO A 376 -20.99 -33.15 6.60
C PRO A 376 -21.85 -32.53 5.50
N ASN A 377 -22.96 -31.87 5.85
CA ASN A 377 -23.86 -31.21 4.92
C ASN A 377 -23.63 -29.70 4.80
N GLY A 378 -22.61 -29.18 5.49
CA GLY A 378 -22.32 -27.74 5.55
C GLY A 378 -23.28 -26.96 6.44
N PHE A 379 -23.36 -25.66 6.20
CA PHE A 379 -24.17 -24.69 6.95
C PHE A 379 -24.33 -23.39 6.17
N ASP A 380 -25.25 -22.53 6.62
CA ASP A 380 -25.43 -21.19 6.06
C ASP A 380 -24.56 -20.20 6.85
N VAL A 381 -23.94 -19.24 6.14
CA VAL A 381 -23.11 -18.19 6.75
C VAL A 381 -23.14 -16.91 5.91
N GLN A 382 -23.07 -15.74 6.56
CA GLN A 382 -22.90 -14.47 5.89
C GLN A 382 -21.39 -14.15 5.74
N LEU A 383 -21.01 -13.69 4.53
CA LEU A 383 -19.68 -13.11 4.27
C LEU A 383 -19.85 -11.60 4.14
N SER A 384 -19.22 -10.88 5.06
CA SER A 384 -19.25 -9.43 5.11
C SER A 384 -18.08 -8.82 4.32
N SER A 385 -18.35 -7.81 3.51
CA SER A 385 -17.36 -7.07 2.74
C SER A 385 -17.89 -5.69 2.32
N TRP A 386 -17.14 -4.96 1.51
CA TRP A 386 -17.57 -3.67 0.94
C TRP A 386 -17.49 -3.65 -0.58
N ALA A 387 -18.20 -2.69 -1.19
CA ALA A 387 -18.32 -2.57 -2.65
C ALA A 387 -17.03 -2.02 -3.28
N ARG A 388 -16.20 -2.94 -3.80
CA ARG A 388 -15.06 -2.68 -4.68
C ARG A 388 -14.94 -3.84 -5.67
N ASP A 389 -14.64 -3.58 -6.93
CA ASP A 389 -14.75 -4.56 -8.01
C ASP A 389 -13.92 -5.84 -7.76
N ASP A 390 -12.67 -5.68 -7.36
CA ASP A 390 -11.78 -6.80 -7.02
C ASP A 390 -12.26 -7.59 -5.79
N ILE A 391 -12.77 -6.90 -4.77
CA ILE A 391 -13.33 -7.52 -3.56
C ILE A 391 -14.61 -8.29 -3.88
N ASN A 392 -15.49 -7.73 -4.72
CA ASN A 392 -16.70 -8.40 -5.16
C ASN A 392 -16.39 -9.69 -5.93
N LYS A 393 -15.40 -9.66 -6.84
CA LYS A 393 -14.93 -10.84 -7.56
C LYS A 393 -14.37 -11.90 -6.61
N TYR A 394 -13.61 -11.46 -5.59
CA TYR A 394 -13.05 -12.37 -4.60
C TYR A 394 -14.15 -12.98 -3.71
N ALA A 395 -15.14 -12.20 -3.28
CA ALA A 395 -16.28 -12.67 -2.51
C ALA A 395 -17.11 -13.74 -3.28
N GLU A 396 -17.36 -13.52 -4.57
CA GLU A 396 -18.05 -14.51 -5.41
C GLU A 396 -17.21 -15.78 -5.64
N PHE A 397 -15.89 -15.66 -5.74
CA PHE A 397 -15.00 -16.81 -5.81
C PHE A 397 -15.06 -17.66 -4.52
N ILE A 398 -15.02 -17.02 -3.34
CA ILE A 398 -15.17 -17.69 -2.04
C ILE A 398 -16.52 -18.38 -1.93
N LYS A 399 -17.61 -17.68 -2.24
CA LYS A 399 -18.96 -18.22 -2.23
C LYS A 399 -19.09 -19.47 -3.09
N THR A 400 -18.59 -19.41 -4.32
CA THR A 400 -18.64 -20.54 -5.26
C THR A 400 -17.81 -21.72 -4.77
N SER A 401 -16.61 -21.46 -4.25
CA SER A 401 -15.70 -22.50 -3.73
C SER A 401 -16.28 -23.19 -2.50
N PHE A 402 -16.80 -22.46 -1.54
CA PHE A 402 -17.36 -22.99 -0.30
C PHE A 402 -18.63 -23.84 -0.53
N ALA A 403 -19.39 -23.52 -1.57
CA ALA A 403 -20.57 -24.30 -1.95
C ALA A 403 -20.25 -25.78 -2.30
N GLU A 404 -19.00 -26.07 -2.76
CA GLU A 404 -18.58 -27.45 -3.10
C GLU A 404 -18.55 -28.40 -1.89
N ILE A 405 -18.52 -27.84 -0.66
CA ILE A 405 -18.59 -28.60 0.60
C ILE A 405 -19.84 -28.29 1.43
N GLY A 406 -20.86 -27.67 0.80
CA GLY A 406 -22.16 -27.38 1.41
C GLY A 406 -22.17 -26.13 2.30
N ILE A 407 -21.13 -25.31 2.34
CA ILE A 407 -21.19 -24.01 3.01
C ILE A 407 -21.86 -23.00 2.09
N ASN A 408 -23.09 -22.59 2.46
CA ASN A 408 -23.90 -21.63 1.69
C ASN A 408 -23.57 -20.22 2.14
N VAL A 409 -22.88 -19.46 1.30
CA VAL A 409 -22.47 -18.10 1.61
C VAL A 409 -23.48 -17.09 1.08
N GLU A 410 -24.05 -16.28 1.98
CA GLU A 410 -24.78 -15.06 1.65
C GLU A 410 -23.82 -13.86 1.68
N LEU A 411 -23.74 -13.09 0.59
CA LEU A 411 -22.87 -11.91 0.54
C LEU A 411 -23.59 -10.70 1.16
N VAL A 412 -22.95 -10.08 2.14
CA VAL A 412 -23.39 -8.82 2.78
C VAL A 412 -22.35 -7.75 2.42
N ILE A 413 -22.70 -6.93 1.41
CA ILE A 413 -21.77 -5.96 0.83
C ILE A 413 -22.17 -4.56 1.28
N ASP A 414 -21.31 -3.89 2.02
CA ASP A 414 -21.47 -2.46 2.36
C ASP A 414 -21.21 -1.61 1.12
N GLY A 415 -22.25 -0.94 0.63
CA GLY A 415 -22.20 -0.07 -0.55
C GLY A 415 -22.29 1.43 -0.24
N SER A 416 -22.20 1.81 1.05
CA SER A 416 -22.60 3.14 1.53
C SER A 416 -21.77 4.29 0.96
N ASP A 417 -20.49 4.08 0.62
CA ASP A 417 -19.59 5.15 0.16
C ASP A 417 -18.53 4.71 -0.87
N GLY A 418 -18.57 3.44 -1.29
CA GLY A 418 -17.57 2.88 -2.22
C GLY A 418 -16.17 2.69 -1.61
N GLY A 419 -15.97 2.96 -0.33
CA GLY A 419 -14.68 2.89 0.36
C GLY A 419 -14.66 2.02 1.61
N GLY A 420 -15.80 1.44 2.01
CA GLY A 420 -15.89 0.57 3.17
C GLY A 420 -15.78 1.28 4.51
N SER A 421 -16.15 2.56 4.60
CA SER A 421 -16.04 3.34 5.85
C SER A 421 -16.89 2.77 6.97
N VAL A 422 -18.07 2.24 6.66
CA VAL A 422 -18.95 1.57 7.63
C VAL A 422 -18.45 0.17 7.95
N TYR A 423 -17.96 -0.55 6.94
CA TYR A 423 -17.37 -1.88 7.13
C TYR A 423 -16.15 -1.84 8.06
N TYR A 424 -15.26 -0.88 7.87
CA TYR A 424 -14.06 -0.66 8.68
C TYR A 424 -14.29 0.23 9.90
N THR A 425 -15.49 0.24 10.49
CA THR A 425 -15.72 1.00 11.73
C THR A 425 -14.85 0.45 12.85
N TYR A 426 -14.08 1.34 13.45
CA TYR A 426 -13.24 1.05 14.60
C TYR A 426 -14.06 1.26 15.87
N ASP A 427 -14.67 0.20 16.40
CA ASP A 427 -14.89 0.13 17.82
C ASP A 427 -13.67 -0.59 18.43
N PRO A 428 -13.01 -0.03 19.45
CA PRO A 428 -11.87 -0.66 20.08
C PRO A 428 -12.30 -2.02 20.61
N TYR A 429 -11.84 -3.07 19.98
CA TYR A 429 -12.13 -4.45 20.32
C TYR A 429 -11.15 -4.87 21.41
N PRO A 430 -11.56 -5.07 22.67
CA PRO A 430 -10.67 -5.65 23.66
C PRO A 430 -10.47 -7.12 23.31
N SER A 431 -9.31 -7.46 22.75
CA SER A 431 -8.88 -8.84 22.61
C SER A 431 -8.55 -9.41 23.98
N GLU A 432 -9.52 -10.13 24.60
CA GLU A 432 -9.32 -10.81 25.88
C GLU A 432 -9.46 -12.31 25.70
N LYS A 433 -8.44 -13.08 26.14
CA LYS A 433 -8.41 -14.54 26.04
C LYS A 433 -9.67 -15.16 26.69
N GLY A 434 -10.41 -15.92 25.90
CA GLY A 434 -11.62 -16.64 26.35
C GLY A 434 -12.87 -15.78 26.42
N LYS A 435 -12.85 -14.52 26.01
CA LYS A 435 -14.05 -13.71 25.86
C LYS A 435 -14.51 -13.70 24.40
N VAL A 436 -15.81 -13.88 24.22
CA VAL A 436 -16.49 -13.74 22.94
C VAL A 436 -17.23 -12.40 23.00
N PHE A 437 -16.94 -11.53 22.05
CA PHE A 437 -17.69 -10.28 21.89
C PHE A 437 -18.63 -10.47 20.69
N GLU A 438 -19.93 -10.39 20.96
CA GLU A 438 -20.97 -10.37 19.94
C GLU A 438 -21.27 -8.92 19.58
N TYR A 439 -21.26 -8.60 18.30
CA TYR A 439 -21.64 -7.29 17.78
C TYR A 439 -22.86 -7.44 16.87
N ASP A 440 -23.78 -6.51 16.98
CA ASP A 440 -25.00 -6.45 16.17
C ASP A 440 -24.79 -5.76 14.81
N ASN A 441 -23.58 -5.83 14.27
CA ASN A 441 -23.26 -5.20 12.98
C ASN A 441 -22.41 -6.13 12.09
N ASN A 442 -22.37 -5.84 10.79
CA ASN A 442 -21.62 -6.58 9.80
C ASN A 442 -20.22 -5.99 9.56
N SER A 443 -19.63 -5.30 10.55
CA SER A 443 -18.27 -4.78 10.43
C SER A 443 -17.25 -5.93 10.41
N TRP A 444 -16.08 -5.64 9.89
CA TRP A 444 -15.00 -6.61 9.72
C TRP A 444 -14.59 -7.32 11.01
N LEU A 445 -14.55 -6.60 12.14
CA LEU A 445 -14.20 -7.19 13.45
C LEU A 445 -15.35 -7.98 14.10
N ALA A 446 -16.59 -7.82 13.63
CA ALA A 446 -17.78 -8.43 14.20
C ALA A 446 -18.24 -9.68 13.44
N SER A 447 -17.96 -9.77 12.14
CA SER A 447 -18.47 -10.84 11.28
C SER A 447 -17.79 -12.20 11.55
N ASN A 448 -18.55 -13.29 11.35
CA ASN A 448 -18.03 -14.65 11.44
C ASN A 448 -17.14 -15.03 10.28
N LEU A 449 -17.40 -14.44 9.13
CA LEU A 449 -16.68 -14.59 7.87
C LEU A 449 -16.66 -13.23 7.18
N GLY A 450 -15.51 -12.75 6.77
CA GLY A 450 -15.42 -11.48 6.08
C GLY A 450 -14.12 -11.35 5.30
N ILE A 451 -14.07 -10.35 4.43
CA ILE A 451 -12.88 -10.02 3.65
C ILE A 451 -12.22 -8.79 4.27
N VAL A 452 -10.90 -8.84 4.41
CA VAL A 452 -10.07 -7.71 4.85
C VAL A 452 -9.00 -7.49 3.79
N ASP A 453 -8.76 -6.23 3.40
CA ASP A 453 -7.63 -5.89 2.54
C ASP A 453 -6.53 -5.16 3.31
N TRP A 454 -5.32 -5.38 2.86
CA TRP A 454 -4.13 -4.73 3.35
C TRP A 454 -3.36 -4.12 2.19
N ALA A 455 -3.00 -2.86 2.30
CA ALA A 455 -2.01 -2.27 1.42
C ALA A 455 -0.65 -2.94 1.60
N GLY A 456 0.18 -2.94 0.56
CA GLY A 456 1.53 -3.49 0.61
C GLY A 456 2.35 -2.93 1.78
N ARG A 457 3.17 -3.78 2.37
CA ARG A 457 4.15 -3.44 3.41
C ARG A 457 5.50 -4.02 3.02
N GLY A 458 6.58 -3.36 3.39
CA GLY A 458 7.92 -3.84 3.06
C GLY A 458 8.39 -5.01 3.88
N VAL A 459 7.80 -5.19 5.06
CA VAL A 459 8.02 -6.31 5.97
C VAL A 459 6.68 -6.75 6.58
N PRO A 460 6.53 -8.00 7.00
CA PRO A 460 5.26 -8.52 7.51
C PRO A 460 4.92 -8.04 8.94
N ASP A 461 5.82 -7.32 9.61
CA ASP A 461 5.73 -6.95 11.02
C ASP A 461 4.38 -6.34 11.41
N GLN A 462 3.85 -5.43 10.58
CA GLN A 462 2.57 -4.77 10.86
C GLN A 462 1.39 -5.75 10.81
N TYR A 463 1.38 -6.67 9.85
CA TYR A 463 0.35 -7.71 9.78
C TYR A 463 0.43 -8.64 10.97
N LEU A 464 1.65 -9.09 11.32
CA LEU A 464 1.89 -9.99 12.45
C LEU A 464 1.46 -9.36 13.77
N LEU A 465 1.80 -8.10 14.00
CA LEU A 465 1.55 -7.41 15.27
C LEU A 465 0.12 -6.86 15.40
N ARG A 466 -0.51 -6.47 14.28
CA ARG A 466 -1.82 -5.80 14.31
C ARG A 466 -2.99 -6.74 14.04
N GLU A 467 -2.75 -7.90 13.45
CA GLU A 467 -3.81 -8.81 13.05
C GLU A 467 -3.60 -10.27 13.48
N TRP A 468 -2.38 -10.82 13.32
CA TRP A 468 -2.12 -12.24 13.51
C TRP A 468 -1.80 -12.63 14.96
N ARG A 469 -1.26 -11.71 15.74
CA ARG A 469 -0.99 -11.94 17.17
C ARG A 469 -2.29 -12.03 17.97
N SER A 470 -2.31 -12.91 18.99
CA SER A 470 -3.49 -13.12 19.86
C SER A 470 -4.03 -11.84 20.50
N THR A 471 -3.15 -10.88 20.80
CA THR A 471 -3.52 -9.59 21.42
C THR A 471 -3.73 -8.47 20.40
N ALA A 472 -3.73 -8.80 19.11
CA ALA A 472 -3.83 -7.80 18.05
C ALA A 472 -5.21 -7.14 18.03
N ASP A 473 -5.23 -5.80 17.94
CA ASP A 473 -6.43 -4.98 17.93
C ASP A 473 -7.22 -5.05 16.60
N TRP A 474 -6.60 -5.58 15.55
CA TRP A 474 -7.22 -5.79 14.24
C TRP A 474 -7.46 -7.27 13.91
N SER A 475 -7.38 -8.15 14.91
CA SER A 475 -7.61 -9.58 14.71
C SER A 475 -9.08 -9.90 14.44
N ALA A 476 -9.50 -9.81 13.18
CA ALA A 476 -10.86 -10.17 12.78
C ALA A 476 -11.17 -11.66 12.98
N ALA A 477 -10.18 -12.55 12.83
CA ALA A 477 -10.32 -13.97 13.11
C ALA A 477 -10.34 -14.30 14.60
N GLN A 478 -9.86 -13.43 15.47
CA GLN A 478 -9.77 -13.60 16.93
C GLN A 478 -9.13 -14.95 17.33
N ILE A 479 -8.01 -15.22 16.70
CA ILE A 479 -7.20 -16.39 17.00
C ILE A 479 -6.42 -16.17 18.31
N TRP A 480 -6.31 -17.21 19.11
CA TRP A 480 -5.44 -17.25 20.28
C TRP A 480 -4.59 -18.51 20.24
N ASP A 481 -3.29 -18.33 20.04
CA ASP A 481 -2.33 -19.43 20.00
C ASP A 481 -0.97 -18.98 20.53
N ASP A 482 -0.55 -19.55 21.67
CA ASP A 482 0.70 -19.19 22.33
C ASP A 482 1.93 -19.57 21.47
N GLY A 483 1.81 -20.59 20.59
CA GLY A 483 2.87 -20.99 19.67
C GLY A 483 3.06 -20.03 18.52
N LEU A 484 1.94 -19.51 17.97
CA LEU A 484 1.97 -18.46 16.96
C LEU A 484 2.58 -17.17 17.52
N ASP A 485 2.14 -16.75 18.72
CA ASP A 485 2.67 -15.56 19.39
C ASP A 485 4.18 -15.67 19.63
N ALA A 486 4.65 -16.84 20.10
CA ALA A 486 6.08 -17.08 20.30
C ALA A 486 6.88 -17.04 18.98
N ALA A 487 6.33 -17.61 17.88
CA ALA A 487 6.98 -17.58 16.57
C ALA A 487 7.02 -16.16 16.00
N ILE A 488 5.97 -15.35 16.23
CA ILE A 488 5.94 -13.93 15.87
C ILE A 488 7.01 -13.15 16.65
N ASP A 489 7.13 -13.35 17.97
CA ASP A 489 8.15 -12.69 18.79
C ASP A 489 9.58 -13.07 18.35
N GLU A 490 9.80 -14.33 17.98
CA GLU A 490 11.07 -14.81 17.44
C GLU A 490 11.39 -14.15 16.10
N TYR A 491 10.40 -13.98 15.21
CA TYR A 491 10.57 -13.30 13.94
C TYR A 491 10.89 -11.81 14.11
N ILE A 492 10.10 -11.12 14.93
CA ILE A 492 10.24 -9.67 15.16
C ILE A 492 11.61 -9.31 15.77
N SER A 493 12.12 -10.16 16.67
CA SER A 493 13.41 -9.94 17.34
C SER A 493 14.63 -10.37 16.50
N ALA A 494 14.43 -11.15 15.43
CA ALA A 494 15.52 -11.68 14.62
C ALA A 494 16.19 -10.59 13.78
N THR A 495 17.52 -10.47 13.91
CA THR A 495 18.35 -9.45 13.21
C THR A 495 19.01 -9.98 11.94
N THR A 496 18.88 -11.26 11.63
CA THR A 496 19.46 -11.89 10.43
C THR A 496 18.40 -12.56 9.58
N MET A 497 18.59 -12.56 8.27
CA MET A 497 17.71 -13.21 7.31
C MET A 497 17.51 -14.70 7.62
N ASP A 498 18.57 -15.40 8.02
CA ASP A 498 18.48 -16.83 8.33
C ASP A 498 17.63 -17.09 9.59
N ALA A 499 17.78 -16.29 10.64
CA ALA A 499 16.95 -16.37 11.83
C ALA A 499 15.48 -16.04 11.51
N GLN A 500 15.26 -15.01 10.71
CA GLN A 500 13.91 -14.65 10.24
C GLN A 500 13.26 -15.78 9.42
N LYS A 501 13.99 -16.45 8.53
CA LYS A 501 13.48 -17.59 7.78
C LYS A 501 13.06 -18.77 8.68
N VAL A 502 13.85 -19.05 9.72
CA VAL A 502 13.50 -20.11 10.70
C VAL A 502 12.18 -19.78 11.42
N ALA A 503 12.02 -18.55 11.90
CA ALA A 503 10.79 -18.11 12.56
C ALA A 503 9.62 -18.03 11.57
N SER A 504 9.86 -17.54 10.37
CA SER A 504 8.88 -17.47 9.28
C SER A 504 8.29 -18.84 8.94
N LYS A 505 9.14 -19.88 8.84
CA LYS A 505 8.69 -21.25 8.63
C LYS A 505 7.70 -21.69 9.70
N LYS A 506 8.00 -21.43 10.98
CA LYS A 506 7.09 -21.76 12.09
C LYS A 506 5.76 -21.04 11.95
N ILE A 507 5.79 -19.73 11.62
CA ILE A 507 4.58 -18.93 11.39
C ILE A 507 3.76 -19.53 10.25
N GLN A 508 4.39 -19.86 9.12
CA GLN A 508 3.72 -20.44 7.95
C GLN A 508 3.07 -21.80 8.30
N GLU A 509 3.81 -22.71 8.95
CA GLU A 509 3.30 -24.03 9.35
C GLU A 509 2.13 -23.92 10.34
N ILE A 510 2.22 -23.04 11.35
CA ILE A 510 1.14 -22.79 12.31
C ILE A 510 -0.06 -22.14 11.62
N SER A 511 0.17 -21.19 10.71
CA SER A 511 -0.90 -20.55 9.92
C SER A 511 -1.68 -21.57 9.08
N LEU A 512 -0.99 -22.50 8.44
CA LEU A 512 -1.62 -23.59 7.68
C LEU A 512 -2.41 -24.55 8.57
N ASP A 513 -1.91 -24.88 9.77
CA ASP A 513 -2.62 -25.77 10.70
C ASP A 513 -3.85 -25.08 11.32
N LEU A 514 -3.71 -23.85 11.81
CA LEU A 514 -4.81 -23.13 12.46
C LEU A 514 -5.82 -22.57 11.46
N THR A 515 -5.37 -22.17 10.30
CA THR A 515 -6.12 -21.56 9.19
C THR A 515 -7.11 -20.46 9.64
N PRO A 516 -6.66 -19.42 10.37
CA PRO A 516 -7.55 -18.34 10.79
C PRO A 516 -7.93 -17.44 9.62
N TYR A 517 -7.06 -17.37 8.63
CA TYR A 517 -7.20 -16.56 7.42
C TYR A 517 -6.97 -17.42 6.17
N ILE A 518 -7.70 -17.12 5.11
CA ILE A 518 -7.45 -17.64 3.76
C ILE A 518 -6.85 -16.51 2.93
N LEU A 519 -5.56 -16.60 2.63
CA LEU A 519 -4.85 -15.70 1.76
C LEU A 519 -4.59 -16.43 0.43
N ALA A 520 -5.55 -16.30 -0.50
CA ALA A 520 -5.50 -17.03 -1.76
C ALA A 520 -4.51 -16.44 -2.76
N TYR A 521 -4.21 -15.14 -2.64
CA TYR A 521 -3.30 -14.42 -3.52
C TYR A 521 -2.70 -13.19 -2.84
N THR A 522 -1.59 -12.72 -3.39
CA THR A 522 -1.06 -11.38 -3.15
C THR A 522 -1.07 -10.60 -4.46
N SER A 523 -1.43 -9.31 -4.42
CA SER A 523 -1.54 -8.49 -5.62
C SER A 523 -0.18 -7.96 -6.07
N ASN A 524 0.08 -8.03 -7.37
CA ASN A 524 1.21 -7.38 -7.99
C ASN A 524 0.86 -5.93 -8.37
N LEU A 525 1.84 -5.04 -8.29
CA LEU A 525 1.75 -3.75 -8.92
C LEU A 525 2.28 -3.89 -10.35
N VAL A 526 1.45 -3.52 -11.33
CA VAL A 526 1.79 -3.63 -12.76
C VAL A 526 2.03 -2.23 -13.31
N THR A 527 3.15 -2.04 -13.99
CA THR A 527 3.54 -0.77 -14.61
C THR A 527 3.74 -0.93 -16.11
N ALA A 528 3.60 0.16 -16.85
CA ALA A 528 3.93 0.18 -18.29
C ALA A 528 4.80 1.38 -18.63
N ALA A 529 5.83 1.14 -19.40
CA ALA A 529 6.75 2.14 -19.91
C ALA A 529 6.78 2.13 -21.43
N ARG A 530 6.94 3.27 -22.06
CA ARG A 530 7.30 3.34 -23.48
C ARG A 530 8.66 2.69 -23.69
N LYS A 531 8.83 1.87 -24.73
CA LYS A 531 10.14 1.30 -25.09
C LYS A 531 11.18 2.39 -25.27
N GLY A 532 12.38 2.13 -24.78
CA GLY A 532 13.45 3.09 -24.74
C GLY A 532 13.45 4.00 -23.52
N LEU A 533 12.51 3.85 -22.58
CA LEU A 533 12.57 4.47 -21.26
C LEU A 533 13.11 3.46 -20.26
N GLU A 534 14.20 3.80 -19.59
CA GLU A 534 14.84 3.02 -18.54
C GLU A 534 15.00 3.83 -17.25
N GLY A 535 15.24 3.14 -16.12
CA GLY A 535 15.59 3.77 -14.85
C GLY A 535 14.44 4.43 -14.09
N VAL A 536 13.19 4.21 -14.50
CA VAL A 536 12.02 4.51 -13.69
C VAL A 536 11.62 3.23 -12.97
N ILE A 537 11.64 3.26 -11.64
CA ILE A 537 11.32 2.11 -10.78
C ILE A 537 10.14 2.47 -9.91
N VAL A 538 9.22 1.54 -9.73
CA VAL A 538 8.17 1.62 -8.72
C VAL A 538 8.42 0.48 -7.74
N ASN A 539 8.49 0.79 -6.45
CA ASN A 539 8.70 -0.24 -5.43
C ASN A 539 7.38 -0.86 -4.94
N ALA A 540 7.46 -1.81 -4.03
CA ALA A 540 6.31 -2.52 -3.46
C ALA A 540 5.27 -1.60 -2.81
N MET A 541 5.65 -0.41 -2.41
CA MET A 541 4.77 0.60 -1.81
C MET A 541 4.14 1.55 -2.84
N GLY A 542 4.42 1.37 -4.14
CA GLY A 542 3.98 2.30 -5.18
C GLY A 542 4.79 3.60 -5.25
N GLN A 543 5.92 3.68 -4.54
CA GLN A 543 6.81 4.85 -4.60
C GLN A 543 7.58 4.87 -5.92
N ILE A 544 7.67 6.05 -6.52
CA ILE A 544 8.33 6.26 -7.81
C ILE A 544 9.76 6.72 -7.57
N ASP A 545 10.72 5.96 -8.05
CA ASP A 545 12.13 6.37 -8.15
C ASP A 545 12.50 6.62 -9.62
N ALA A 546 12.72 7.87 -9.97
CA ALA A 546 13.11 8.32 -11.30
C ALA A 546 14.54 8.93 -11.32
N ARG A 547 15.38 8.62 -10.32
CA ARG A 547 16.75 9.16 -10.21
C ARG A 547 17.62 8.80 -11.42
N ASN A 548 17.43 7.62 -11.98
CA ASN A 548 18.23 7.11 -13.09
C ASN A 548 17.44 7.05 -14.40
N ALA A 549 16.35 7.82 -14.49
CA ALA A 549 15.52 7.83 -15.69
C ALA A 549 16.30 8.35 -16.91
N LYS A 550 16.28 7.58 -17.97
CA LYS A 550 17.00 7.88 -19.23
C LYS A 550 16.31 7.27 -20.43
N ASN A 551 16.66 7.77 -21.61
CA ASN A 551 16.35 7.13 -22.88
C ASN A 551 17.44 6.08 -23.21
N ALA A 552 17.02 4.89 -23.67
CA ALA A 552 17.93 3.80 -24.08
C ALA A 552 18.37 3.94 -25.55
#